data_11697e24a6186ef19dad25d44119b951
#
_entry.id   11697e24a6186ef19dad25d44119b951
#
_cell.length_a   1.000
_cell.length_b   1.000
_cell.length_c   1.000
_cell.angle_alpha   90.00
_cell.angle_beta   90.00
_cell.angle_gamma   90.00
#
_symmetry.space_group_name_H-M   'P 1'
#
loop_
_entity.id
_entity.type
_entity.pdbx_description
1 polymer ?
#
loop_
_entity_poly.entity_id
_entity_poly.type
_entity_poly.pdbx_seq_one_letter_code
_entity_poly.pdbx_strand_id
1 'polypeptide(L)'
;MAPSLICPPETAFIMKKTITLGLMSGTSLDGVDAVAVDFAGTSPVFLGHHYQAFPKEVRAELLSLCSPGDNEIDRAGRMSVTLAKLYAQAIHELLNEADIPRMEVAAAGVHGQTIRHRPEEGWTLQLNNPAWIEELTGIDVTKKLNQKNTKNQKNKNSSISRMPSSA
;
A
#
# COMPACT_ATOMS: atom_id res chain seq x y z
N MET A 1 49.30 37.75 8.22
CA MET A 1 48.76 36.54 7.56
C MET A 1 47.89 35.80 8.58
N ALA A 2 46.57 35.86 8.44
CA ALA A 2 45.62 35.14 9.32
C ALA A 2 45.37 33.74 8.71
N PRO A 3 45.36 32.68 9.49
CA PRO A 3 45.05 31.35 8.98
C PRO A 3 43.58 31.26 8.59
N SER A 4 43.30 30.82 7.36
CA SER A 4 41.99 30.55 6.85
C SER A 4 41.40 29.30 7.61
N LEU A 5 40.35 29.50 8.36
CA LEU A 5 39.49 28.43 8.90
C LEU A 5 38.83 27.70 7.71
N ILE A 6 39.41 26.57 7.34
CA ILE A 6 38.75 25.60 6.46
C ILE A 6 37.71 24.91 7.32
N CYS A 7 36.44 25.28 7.13
CA CYS A 7 35.29 24.52 7.67
C CYS A 7 35.29 23.13 7.02
N PRO A 8 35.30 22.02 7.81
CA PRO A 8 35.20 20.71 7.21
C PRO A 8 33.83 20.57 6.52
N PRO A 9 33.76 19.85 5.40
CA PRO A 9 32.46 19.63 4.75
C PRO A 9 31.50 18.94 5.74
N GLU A 10 30.34 19.55 5.97
CA GLU A 10 29.22 18.91 6.64
C GLU A 10 28.91 17.62 5.86
N THR A 11 29.41 16.50 6.37
CA THR A 11 28.96 15.19 5.95
C THR A 11 27.49 15.09 6.36
N ALA A 12 26.58 15.40 5.44
CA ALA A 12 25.18 15.15 5.61
C ALA A 12 25.02 13.65 5.91
N PHE A 13 24.71 13.36 7.16
CA PHE A 13 24.41 11.99 7.61
C PHE A 13 23.13 11.59 6.91
N ILE A 14 23.23 10.89 5.79
CA ILE A 14 22.06 10.35 5.08
C ILE A 14 21.47 9.27 6.00
N MET A 15 20.46 9.63 6.76
CA MET A 15 19.70 8.71 7.56
C MET A 15 19.10 7.65 6.62
N LYS A 16 19.55 6.41 6.73
CA LYS A 16 19.01 5.32 5.94
C LYS A 16 17.62 5.03 6.47
N LYS A 17 16.60 5.37 5.69
CA LYS A 17 15.21 5.03 6.00
C LYS A 17 15.02 3.53 5.87
N THR A 18 14.67 2.85 6.95
CA THR A 18 14.53 1.39 6.99
C THR A 18 13.14 0.94 7.39
N ILE A 19 12.34 1.83 7.98
CA ILE A 19 10.99 1.56 8.43
C ILE A 19 10.03 1.59 7.24
N THR A 20 9.22 0.56 7.12
CA THR A 20 8.19 0.45 6.09
C THR A 20 6.83 0.24 6.76
N LEU A 21 5.82 0.94 6.24
CA LEU A 21 4.44 0.76 6.69
C LEU A 21 3.68 -0.18 5.75
N GLY A 22 2.77 -0.97 6.32
CA GLY A 22 1.85 -1.80 5.55
C GLY A 22 0.41 -1.49 5.96
N LEU A 23 -0.47 -1.18 4.98
CA LEU A 23 -1.88 -0.94 5.23
C LEU A 23 -2.74 -1.95 4.48
N MET A 24 -3.69 -2.53 5.19
CA MET A 24 -4.64 -3.49 4.63
C MET A 24 -6.05 -3.26 5.16
N SER A 25 -7.02 -3.21 4.26
CA SER A 25 -8.44 -3.32 4.61
C SER A 25 -9.02 -4.59 3.99
N GLY A 26 -9.69 -5.38 4.82
CA GLY A 26 -10.25 -6.68 4.44
C GLY A 26 -11.61 -6.59 3.76
N THR A 27 -12.13 -7.73 3.32
CA THR A 27 -13.48 -7.85 2.73
C THR A 27 -14.61 -7.73 3.77
N SER A 28 -14.28 -7.71 5.05
CA SER A 28 -15.19 -7.39 6.17
C SER A 28 -15.71 -5.96 6.14
N LEU A 29 -14.98 -5.04 5.46
CA LEU A 29 -15.32 -3.62 5.29
C LEU A 29 -15.48 -2.90 6.64
N ASP A 30 -14.78 -3.33 7.66
CA ASP A 30 -14.88 -2.81 9.03
C ASP A 30 -13.83 -1.76 9.37
N GLY A 31 -12.66 -1.79 8.71
CA GLY A 31 -11.60 -0.85 8.98
C GLY A 31 -10.34 -1.12 8.17
N VAL A 32 -9.28 -0.44 8.54
CA VAL A 32 -7.92 -0.62 8.02
C VAL A 32 -6.96 -0.95 9.16
N ASP A 33 -6.15 -1.98 8.94
CA ASP A 33 -5.00 -2.31 9.77
C ASP A 33 -3.75 -1.63 9.18
N ALA A 34 -2.99 -0.95 10.04
CA ALA A 34 -1.71 -0.35 9.71
C ALA A 34 -0.62 -0.94 10.60
N VAL A 35 0.49 -1.34 10.01
CA VAL A 35 1.64 -1.91 10.74
C VAL A 35 2.93 -1.19 10.36
N ALA A 36 3.86 -1.08 11.30
CA ALA A 36 5.20 -0.56 11.07
C ALA A 36 6.23 -1.67 11.32
N VAL A 37 7.17 -1.82 10.38
CA VAL A 37 8.23 -2.83 10.42
C VAL A 37 9.56 -2.20 10.04
N ASP A 38 10.59 -2.43 10.86
CA ASP A 38 11.96 -2.05 10.53
C ASP A 38 12.70 -3.19 9.83
N PHE A 39 13.32 -2.88 8.69
CA PHE A 39 14.13 -3.80 7.87
C PHE A 39 15.63 -3.50 7.94
N ALA A 40 16.10 -2.75 8.95
CA ALA A 40 17.53 -2.42 9.09
C ALA A 40 18.40 -3.65 9.36
N GLY A 41 17.89 -4.64 10.06
CA GLY A 41 18.61 -5.83 10.49
C GLY A 41 18.51 -7.02 9.52
N THR A 42 19.03 -8.18 9.94
CA THR A 42 18.92 -9.45 9.20
C THR A 42 17.52 -10.06 9.25
N SER A 43 16.72 -9.65 10.22
CA SER A 43 15.32 -10.05 10.37
C SER A 43 14.45 -8.82 10.55
N PRO A 44 13.22 -8.82 9.99
CA PRO A 44 12.26 -7.74 10.21
C PRO A 44 11.89 -7.60 11.69
N VAL A 45 11.80 -6.37 12.18
CA VAL A 45 11.38 -6.05 13.55
C VAL A 45 10.04 -5.35 13.51
N PHE A 46 9.04 -5.92 14.16
CA PHE A 46 7.73 -5.30 14.33
C PHE A 46 7.83 -4.13 15.30
N LEU A 47 7.35 -2.95 14.91
CA LEU A 47 7.43 -1.73 15.72
C LEU A 47 6.08 -1.31 16.30
N GLY A 48 4.98 -1.55 15.59
CA GLY A 48 3.65 -1.15 16.05
C GLY A 48 2.53 -1.53 15.09
N HIS A 49 1.31 -1.47 15.61
CA HIS A 49 0.05 -1.73 14.89
C HIS A 49 -1.02 -0.75 15.34
N HIS A 50 -1.79 -0.23 14.38
CA HIS A 50 -2.96 0.58 14.64
C HIS A 50 -4.14 0.08 13.80
N TYR A 51 -5.32 0.00 14.40
CA TYR A 51 -6.57 -0.32 13.71
C TYR A 51 -7.48 0.89 13.65
N GLN A 52 -7.81 1.34 12.46
CA GLN A 52 -8.75 2.44 12.21
C GLN A 52 -10.08 1.89 11.70
N ALA A 53 -11.10 1.95 12.54
CA ALA A 53 -12.46 1.54 12.15
C ALA A 53 -13.04 2.47 11.08
N PHE A 54 -13.77 1.90 10.12
CA PHE A 54 -14.51 2.71 9.15
C PHE A 54 -15.81 3.25 9.76
N PRO A 55 -16.15 4.53 9.51
CA PRO A 55 -17.47 5.06 9.82
C PRO A 55 -18.58 4.21 9.18
N LYS A 56 -19.75 4.14 9.82
CA LYS A 56 -20.88 3.33 9.34
C LYS A 56 -21.31 3.68 7.91
N GLU A 57 -21.24 4.97 7.57
CA GLU A 57 -21.60 5.50 6.24
C GLU A 57 -20.59 5.05 5.18
N VAL A 58 -19.31 5.04 5.51
CA VAL A 58 -18.24 4.54 4.63
C VAL A 58 -18.43 3.06 4.38
N ARG A 59 -18.66 2.28 5.43
CA ARG A 59 -18.91 0.84 5.32
C ARG A 59 -20.13 0.53 4.46
N ALA A 60 -21.22 1.25 4.65
CA ALA A 60 -22.46 1.08 3.87
C ALA A 60 -22.24 1.38 2.38
N GLU A 61 -21.50 2.46 2.07
CA GLU A 61 -21.18 2.82 0.69
C GLU A 61 -20.24 1.81 0.04
N LEU A 62 -19.21 1.34 0.73
CA LEU A 62 -18.31 0.29 0.25
C LEU A 62 -19.06 -1.01 -0.05
N LEU A 63 -19.96 -1.42 0.84
CA LEU A 63 -20.82 -2.60 0.64
C LEU A 63 -21.70 -2.44 -0.59
N SER A 64 -22.30 -1.26 -0.78
CA SER A 64 -23.10 -0.95 -1.98
C SER A 64 -22.28 -1.03 -3.27
N LEU A 65 -21.00 -0.60 -3.25
CA LEU A 65 -20.08 -0.68 -4.38
C LEU A 65 -19.62 -2.11 -4.70
N CYS A 66 -19.85 -3.08 -3.81
CA CYS A 66 -19.57 -4.49 -4.10
C CYS A 66 -20.53 -5.11 -5.13
N SER A 67 -21.65 -4.44 -5.44
CA SER A 67 -22.63 -4.85 -6.46
C SER A 67 -22.81 -3.76 -7.51
N PRO A 68 -23.22 -4.10 -8.75
CA PRO A 68 -23.59 -3.11 -9.77
C PRO A 68 -24.66 -2.15 -9.30
N GLY A 69 -24.53 -0.88 -9.61
CA GLY A 69 -25.49 0.16 -9.22
C GLY A 69 -25.27 1.47 -9.97
N ASP A 70 -26.16 2.41 -9.73
CA ASP A 70 -26.14 3.70 -10.42
C ASP A 70 -24.91 4.53 -10.03
N ASN A 71 -24.36 5.25 -11.02
CA ASN A 71 -23.24 6.18 -10.84
C ASN A 71 -22.00 5.59 -10.13
N GLU A 72 -21.73 4.30 -10.34
CA GLU A 72 -20.64 3.59 -9.65
C GLU A 72 -19.29 4.26 -9.79
N ILE A 73 -18.95 4.78 -10.98
CA ILE A 73 -17.65 5.40 -11.25
C ILE A 73 -17.47 6.63 -10.37
N ASP A 74 -18.44 7.53 -10.31
CA ASP A 74 -18.37 8.74 -9.50
C ASP A 74 -18.35 8.43 -8.01
N ARG A 75 -19.15 7.44 -7.58
CA ARG A 75 -19.21 6.97 -6.20
C ARG A 75 -17.88 6.34 -5.79
N ALA A 76 -17.32 5.47 -6.61
CA ALA A 76 -16.00 4.86 -6.38
C ALA A 76 -14.89 5.92 -6.34
N GLY A 77 -14.93 6.92 -7.23
CA GLY A 77 -14.00 8.05 -7.23
C GLY A 77 -14.03 8.83 -5.91
N ARG A 78 -15.22 9.24 -5.46
CA ARG A 78 -15.38 9.92 -4.15
C ARG A 78 -14.94 9.04 -2.99
N MET A 79 -15.28 7.76 -3.02
CA MET A 79 -14.90 6.81 -1.98
C MET A 79 -13.38 6.59 -1.93
N SER A 80 -12.69 6.59 -3.07
CA SER A 80 -11.22 6.48 -3.09
C SER A 80 -10.53 7.63 -2.36
N VAL A 81 -11.06 8.85 -2.45
CA VAL A 81 -10.57 10.02 -1.70
C VAL A 81 -10.88 9.89 -0.20
N THR A 82 -12.09 9.42 0.13
CA THR A 82 -12.48 9.18 1.53
C THR A 82 -11.59 8.15 2.20
N LEU A 83 -11.33 7.02 1.52
CA LEU A 83 -10.43 5.98 2.02
C LEU A 83 -8.99 6.48 2.17
N ALA A 84 -8.50 7.30 1.23
CA ALA A 84 -7.16 7.88 1.35
C ALA A 84 -6.99 8.71 2.63
N LYS A 85 -8.02 9.49 3.02
CA LYS A 85 -8.02 10.26 4.27
C LYS A 85 -7.99 9.35 5.50
N LEU A 86 -8.78 8.28 5.50
CA LEU A 86 -8.79 7.31 6.60
C LEU A 86 -7.46 6.55 6.71
N TYR A 87 -6.86 6.19 5.59
CA TYR A 87 -5.53 5.54 5.56
C TYR A 87 -4.44 6.49 6.04
N ALA A 88 -4.48 7.76 5.63
CA ALA A 88 -3.54 8.77 6.13
C ALA A 88 -3.69 8.98 7.64
N GLN A 89 -4.93 9.01 8.14
CA GLN A 89 -5.19 9.08 9.59
C GLN A 89 -4.61 7.87 10.32
N ALA A 90 -4.84 6.64 9.82
CA ALA A 90 -4.28 5.43 10.41
C ALA A 90 -2.74 5.45 10.42
N ILE A 91 -2.10 6.00 9.39
CA ILE A 91 -0.64 6.20 9.36
C ILE A 91 -0.21 7.16 10.47
N HIS A 92 -0.87 8.32 10.61
CA HIS A 92 -0.51 9.30 11.62
C HIS A 92 -0.66 8.75 13.05
N GLU A 93 -1.77 8.04 13.33
CA GLU A 93 -1.99 7.44 14.64
C GLU A 93 -0.96 6.33 14.92
N LEU A 94 -0.66 5.45 13.95
CA LEU A 94 0.38 4.45 14.09
C LEU A 94 1.74 5.06 14.42
N LEU A 95 2.15 6.11 13.70
CA LEU A 95 3.44 6.77 13.93
C LEU A 95 3.50 7.42 15.31
N ASN A 96 2.40 8.04 15.75
CA ASN A 96 2.29 8.65 17.08
C ASN A 96 2.34 7.59 18.19
N GLU A 97 1.57 6.51 18.06
CA GLU A 97 1.50 5.43 19.06
C GLU A 97 2.82 4.67 19.20
N ALA A 98 3.56 4.52 18.10
CA ALA A 98 4.84 3.83 18.07
C ALA A 98 6.06 4.74 18.28
N ASP A 99 5.85 6.06 18.48
CA ASP A 99 6.90 7.09 18.60
C ASP A 99 7.90 7.05 17.44
N ILE A 100 7.38 6.88 16.20
CA ILE A 100 8.18 6.79 14.98
C ILE A 100 8.21 8.14 14.27
N PRO A 101 9.38 8.79 14.11
CA PRO A 101 9.50 10.00 13.31
C PRO A 101 9.19 9.71 11.84
N ARG A 102 8.33 10.50 11.21
CA ARG A 102 7.97 10.35 9.79
C ARG A 102 9.18 10.26 8.86
N MET A 103 10.24 11.01 9.16
CA MET A 103 11.47 11.04 8.35
C MET A 103 12.23 9.71 8.32
N GLU A 104 11.98 8.79 9.26
CA GLU A 104 12.58 7.45 9.30
C GLU A 104 11.81 6.44 8.44
N VAL A 105 10.59 6.80 7.99
CA VAL A 105 9.78 5.94 7.14
C VAL A 105 10.25 6.01 5.70
N ALA A 106 10.59 4.87 5.13
CA ALA A 106 11.03 4.73 3.75
C ALA A 106 9.87 4.77 2.76
N ALA A 107 8.79 4.04 3.05
CA ALA A 107 7.61 3.97 2.21
C ALA A 107 6.43 3.31 2.95
N ALA A 108 5.22 3.50 2.42
CA ALA A 108 4.01 2.79 2.83
C ALA A 108 3.48 1.92 1.69
N GLY A 109 3.28 0.63 1.95
CA GLY A 109 2.59 -0.29 1.05
C GLY A 109 1.09 -0.29 1.35
N VAL A 110 0.24 0.07 0.39
CA VAL A 110 -1.21 0.14 0.58
C VAL A 110 -1.91 -0.83 -0.36
N HIS A 111 -2.65 -1.79 0.23
CA HIS A 111 -3.40 -2.77 -0.54
C HIS A 111 -4.62 -2.13 -1.24
N GLY A 112 -5.28 -1.18 -0.57
CA GLY A 112 -6.57 -0.63 -0.96
C GLY A 112 -7.74 -1.55 -0.59
N GLN A 113 -8.96 -1.06 -0.79
CA GLN A 113 -10.20 -1.78 -0.46
C GLN A 113 -10.77 -2.48 -1.69
N THR A 114 -10.83 -3.79 -1.66
CA THR A 114 -11.47 -4.57 -2.74
C THR A 114 -12.99 -4.35 -2.74
N ILE A 115 -13.52 -3.91 -3.87
CA ILE A 115 -14.96 -3.73 -4.10
C ILE A 115 -15.52 -4.71 -5.15
N ARG A 116 -14.69 -5.21 -6.06
CA ARG A 116 -15.06 -6.24 -7.03
C ARG A 116 -13.93 -7.26 -7.18
N HIS A 117 -14.31 -8.52 -7.24
CA HIS A 117 -13.38 -9.62 -7.48
C HIS A 117 -14.00 -10.57 -8.50
N ARG A 118 -13.35 -10.73 -9.67
CA ARG A 118 -13.78 -11.56 -10.78
C ARG A 118 -12.62 -12.45 -11.24
N PRO A 119 -12.23 -13.44 -10.45
CA PRO A 119 -11.08 -14.29 -10.77
C PRO A 119 -11.30 -15.10 -12.04
N GLU A 120 -12.54 -15.44 -12.37
CA GLU A 120 -12.95 -16.12 -13.60
C GLU A 120 -12.68 -15.27 -14.85
N GLU A 121 -12.74 -13.95 -14.72
CA GLU A 121 -12.43 -12.98 -15.77
C GLU A 121 -10.99 -12.42 -15.65
N GLY A 122 -10.25 -12.83 -14.59
CA GLY A 122 -8.86 -12.45 -14.37
C GLY A 122 -8.63 -11.06 -13.79
N TRP A 123 -9.64 -10.42 -13.16
CA TRP A 123 -9.47 -9.07 -12.60
C TRP A 123 -10.03 -8.90 -11.18
N THR A 124 -9.48 -7.89 -10.52
CA THR A 124 -9.93 -7.42 -9.19
C THR A 124 -9.86 -5.90 -9.18
N LEU A 125 -10.94 -5.26 -8.72
CA LEU A 125 -10.98 -3.81 -8.56
C LEU A 125 -10.82 -3.45 -7.07
N GLN A 126 -9.79 -2.68 -6.80
CA GLN A 126 -9.47 -2.16 -5.48
C GLN A 126 -9.48 -0.64 -5.50
N LEU A 127 -10.25 -0.02 -4.60
CA LEU A 127 -10.19 1.41 -4.38
C LEU A 127 -8.91 1.76 -3.62
N ASN A 128 -8.14 2.65 -4.19
CA ASN A 128 -6.93 3.18 -3.60
C ASN A 128 -6.61 4.53 -4.26
N ASN A 129 -6.02 5.44 -3.51
CA ASN A 129 -5.56 6.72 -4.03
C ASN A 129 -4.20 7.08 -3.41
N PRO A 130 -3.10 6.45 -3.89
CA PRO A 130 -1.77 6.66 -3.35
C PRO A 130 -1.35 8.13 -3.34
N ALA A 131 -1.61 8.87 -4.41
CA ALA A 131 -1.22 10.27 -4.51
C ALA A 131 -1.84 11.14 -3.40
N TRP A 132 -3.11 10.89 -3.02
CA TRP A 132 -3.73 11.56 -1.88
C TRP A 132 -3.11 11.16 -0.54
N ILE A 133 -2.74 9.88 -0.38
CA ILE A 133 -2.08 9.42 0.85
C ILE A 133 -0.69 10.06 0.96
N GLU A 134 0.09 10.10 -0.12
CA GLU A 134 1.39 10.78 -0.18
C GLU A 134 1.28 12.26 0.18
N GLU A 135 0.32 12.97 -0.42
CA GLU A 135 0.06 14.39 -0.14
C GLU A 135 -0.26 14.65 1.34
N LEU A 136 -1.10 13.79 1.94
CA LEU A 136 -1.54 13.94 3.33
C LEU A 136 -0.47 13.53 4.34
N THR A 137 0.40 12.58 4.00
CA THR A 137 1.38 12.01 4.96
C THR A 137 2.80 12.45 4.70
N GLY A 138 3.13 12.85 3.47
CA GLY A 138 4.49 13.09 3.02
C GLY A 138 5.36 11.83 3.00
N ILE A 139 4.75 10.64 2.88
CA ILE A 139 5.42 9.34 2.80
C ILE A 139 5.14 8.75 1.41
N ASP A 140 6.19 8.28 0.72
CA ASP A 140 6.04 7.61 -0.57
C ASP A 140 5.15 6.37 -0.44
N VAL A 141 4.15 6.24 -1.33
CA VAL A 141 3.18 5.14 -1.27
C VAL A 141 3.33 4.21 -2.46
N THR A 142 3.44 2.92 -2.19
CA THR A 142 3.45 1.87 -3.21
C THR A 142 2.16 1.05 -3.17
N LYS A 143 1.61 0.75 -4.36
CA LYS A 143 0.50 -0.20 -4.49
C LYS A 143 1.04 -1.60 -4.68
N LYS A 144 0.60 -2.56 -3.86
CA LYS A 144 0.93 -3.97 -4.08
C LYS A 144 0.27 -4.46 -5.38
N LEU A 145 1.07 -4.76 -6.39
CA LEU A 145 0.58 -5.48 -7.58
C LEU A 145 0.33 -6.94 -7.19
N ASN A 146 -0.89 -7.44 -7.41
CA ASN A 146 -1.21 -8.85 -7.22
C ASN A 146 -0.48 -9.70 -8.28
N GLN A 147 0.67 -10.28 -7.92
CA GLN A 147 1.51 -11.11 -8.80
C GLN A 147 0.96 -12.52 -9.04
N LYS A 148 -0.34 -12.79 -8.90
CA LYS A 148 -0.87 -14.14 -9.12
C LYS A 148 -0.91 -14.61 -10.59
N ASN A 149 -0.68 -13.73 -11.57
CA ASN A 149 -0.80 -14.09 -12.99
C ASN A 149 0.48 -14.59 -13.67
N THR A 150 1.65 -14.58 -13.01
CA THR A 150 2.92 -14.94 -13.68
C THR A 150 3.23 -16.44 -13.64
N LYS A 151 2.59 -17.22 -12.78
CA LYS A 151 2.85 -18.68 -12.69
C LYS A 151 2.13 -19.53 -13.73
N ASN A 152 1.03 -19.05 -14.31
CA ASN A 152 0.26 -19.84 -15.31
C ASN A 152 0.77 -19.70 -16.75
N GLN A 153 1.64 -18.74 -17.07
CA GLN A 153 2.20 -18.63 -18.42
C GLN A 153 3.40 -19.56 -18.67
N LYS A 154 4.14 -19.97 -17.63
CA LYS A 154 5.27 -20.89 -17.80
C LYS A 154 4.85 -22.33 -18.12
N ASN A 155 3.65 -22.75 -17.73
CA ASN A 155 3.17 -24.11 -18.01
C ASN A 155 2.50 -24.29 -19.39
N LYS A 156 2.12 -23.20 -20.08
CA LYS A 156 1.56 -23.30 -21.45
C LYS A 156 2.63 -23.40 -22.54
N ASN A 157 3.84 -22.89 -22.30
CA ASN A 157 4.91 -22.94 -23.30
C ASN A 157 5.74 -24.24 -23.29
N SER A 158 5.57 -25.11 -22.29
CA SER A 158 6.25 -26.41 -22.24
C SER A 158 5.48 -27.55 -22.94
N SER A 159 4.23 -27.33 -23.34
CA SER A 159 3.38 -28.33 -24.00
C SER A 159 3.35 -28.23 -25.54
N ILE A 160 3.99 -27.21 -26.13
CA ILE A 160 3.97 -26.99 -27.59
C ILE A 160 5.19 -27.60 -28.30
N SER A 161 6.20 -28.11 -27.56
CA SER A 161 7.45 -28.62 -28.16
C SER A 161 7.51 -30.14 -28.32
N ARG A 162 6.38 -30.85 -28.38
CA ARG A 162 6.33 -32.28 -28.72
C ARG A 162 5.26 -32.59 -29.76
N MET A 163 5.54 -32.24 -31.01
CA MET A 163 4.93 -32.96 -32.14
C MET A 163 5.99 -33.91 -32.75
N PRO A 164 5.70 -35.19 -32.89
CA PRO A 164 6.59 -36.10 -33.60
C PRO A 164 6.50 -35.82 -35.11
N SER A 165 7.65 -35.70 -35.76
CA SER A 165 7.76 -35.76 -37.22
C SER A 165 7.41 -37.17 -37.66
N SER A 166 6.30 -37.35 -38.35
CA SER A 166 5.97 -38.56 -39.11
C SER A 166 6.48 -38.44 -40.51
N ALA A 167 7.22 -39.47 -40.89
CA ALA A 167 7.72 -39.79 -42.23
C ALA A 167 6.59 -39.98 -43.24
#